data_f4e69eec17018e0cf086f1bfa35f02c0
#
_entry.id   f4e69eec17018e0cf086f1bfa35f02c0
#
_cell.length_a   1.000
_cell.length_b   1.000
_cell.length_c   1.000
_cell.angle_alpha   90.00
_cell.angle_beta   90.00
_cell.angle_gamma   90.00
#
_symmetry.space_group_name_H-M   'P 1'
#
loop_
_entity.id
_entity.type
_entity.pdbx_description
1 polymer ?
#
loop_
_entity_poly.entity_id
_entity_poly.type
_entity_poly.pdbx_seq_one_letter_code
_entity_poly.pdbx_strand_id
1 'polypeptide(L)'
;MHHDLTNGNITRSLLWFAFPIMVGNLLQQFYNVVDTLIVGQFLGKDALAAVGSSYSLMTFLTSILLGLCMGSGVAFSIYYGKKDSVRLKNSIFLAFCMIGGIALLITAIVFAGIDPILCLLQVPTDIYGVMREYLWMIFWGILATFLYNFFSCLLRAEGNSVVP
;
A
#
# COMPACT_ATOMS: atom_id res chain seq x y z
N MET A 1 10.61 -8.81 18.25
CA MET A 1 11.00 -8.11 19.49
C MET A 1 9.91 -7.10 19.81
N HIS A 2 9.07 -7.36 20.80
CA HIS A 2 8.12 -6.37 21.32
C HIS A 2 8.94 -5.34 22.14
N HIS A 3 9.17 -4.18 21.58
CA HIS A 3 9.68 -3.05 22.35
C HIS A 3 8.51 -2.33 23.01
N ASP A 4 8.48 -2.33 24.35
CA ASP A 4 7.55 -1.53 25.11
C ASP A 4 7.92 -0.05 24.95
N LEU A 5 7.22 0.64 24.05
CA LEU A 5 7.46 2.07 23.75
C LEU A 5 6.94 3.01 24.83
N THR A 6 6.30 2.47 25.87
CA THR A 6 5.68 3.27 26.95
C THR A 6 6.67 3.61 28.06
N ASN A 7 7.84 2.95 28.12
CA ASN A 7 8.85 3.16 29.16
C ASN A 7 10.21 3.52 28.54
N GLY A 8 10.84 4.62 29.00
CA GLY A 8 12.19 5.01 28.63
C GLY A 8 12.30 6.35 27.91
N ASN A 9 13.47 6.60 27.30
CA ASN A 9 13.72 7.84 26.58
C ASN A 9 12.99 7.83 25.23
N ILE A 10 11.95 8.64 25.11
CA ILE A 10 11.01 8.70 23.97
C ILE A 10 11.77 8.82 22.63
N THR A 11 12.74 9.74 22.56
CA THR A 11 13.50 10.00 21.32
C THR A 11 14.29 8.78 20.86
N ARG A 12 14.92 8.08 21.80
CA ARG A 12 15.70 6.88 21.48
C ARG A 12 14.80 5.73 21.01
N SER A 13 13.67 5.55 21.67
CA SER A 13 12.68 4.52 21.30
C SER A 13 12.09 4.79 19.91
N LEU A 14 11.77 6.06 19.59
CA LEU A 14 11.29 6.45 18.26
C LEU A 14 12.32 6.21 17.17
N LEU A 15 13.59 6.56 17.39
CA LEU A 15 14.66 6.33 16.40
C LEU A 15 14.88 4.84 16.12
N TRP A 16 14.89 4.02 17.19
CA TRP A 16 15.03 2.56 17.04
C TRP A 16 13.84 1.93 16.31
N PHE A 17 12.64 2.45 16.54
CA PHE A 17 11.42 2.01 15.86
C PHE A 17 11.39 2.46 14.39
N ALA A 18 11.82 3.69 14.10
CA ALA A 18 11.82 4.27 12.77
C ALA A 18 12.89 3.64 11.85
N PHE A 19 14.04 3.25 12.39
CA PHE A 19 15.16 2.77 11.58
C PHE A 19 14.83 1.57 10.68
N PRO A 20 14.23 0.47 11.17
CA PRO A 20 13.85 -0.66 10.31
C PRO A 20 12.85 -0.26 9.23
N ILE A 21 11.88 0.61 9.56
CA ILE A 21 10.89 1.11 8.60
C ILE A 21 11.55 1.92 7.49
N MET A 22 12.51 2.78 7.84
CA MET A 22 13.26 3.57 6.86
C MET A 22 14.09 2.68 5.93
N VAL A 23 14.76 1.67 6.47
CA VAL A 23 15.53 0.70 5.67
C VAL A 23 14.61 -0.08 4.74
N GLY A 24 13.46 -0.56 5.22
CA GLY A 24 12.47 -1.24 4.39
C GLY A 24 11.97 -0.37 3.23
N ASN A 25 11.63 0.90 3.51
CA ASN A 25 11.21 1.84 2.48
C ASN A 25 12.31 2.13 1.45
N LEU A 26 13.57 2.26 1.88
CA LEU A 26 14.70 2.45 0.97
C LEU A 26 14.89 1.25 0.05
N LEU A 27 14.84 0.03 0.58
CA LEU A 27 14.93 -1.19 -0.22
C LEU A 27 13.78 -1.29 -1.23
N GLN A 28 12.59 -0.91 -0.84
CA GLN A 28 11.43 -0.87 -1.75
C GLN A 28 11.63 0.15 -2.88
N GLN A 29 12.20 1.32 -2.60
CA GLN A 29 12.52 2.31 -3.63
C GLN A 29 13.62 1.82 -4.58
N PHE A 30 14.63 1.14 -4.05
CA PHE A 30 15.65 0.48 -4.87
C PHE A 30 15.03 -0.55 -5.81
N TYR A 31 14.13 -1.39 -5.32
CA TYR A 31 13.38 -2.34 -6.14
C TYR A 31 12.64 -1.64 -7.29
N ASN A 32 11.89 -0.57 -7.00
CA ASN A 32 11.16 0.19 -8.01
C ASN A 32 12.08 0.78 -9.10
N VAL A 33 13.25 1.28 -8.72
CA VAL A 33 14.25 1.81 -9.68
C VAL A 33 14.80 0.70 -10.56
N VAL A 34 15.17 -0.44 -9.97
CA VAL A 34 15.69 -1.59 -10.73
C VAL A 34 14.63 -2.15 -11.68
N ASP A 35 13.38 -2.28 -11.23
CA ASP A 35 12.26 -2.73 -12.06
C ASP A 35 12.05 -1.81 -13.27
N THR A 36 12.02 -0.49 -13.04
CA THR A 36 11.90 0.50 -14.12
C THR A 36 13.07 0.45 -15.11
N LEU A 37 14.29 0.22 -14.63
CA LEU A 37 15.48 0.08 -15.50
C LEU A 37 15.39 -1.19 -16.35
N ILE A 38 14.98 -2.31 -15.76
CA ILE A 38 14.81 -3.59 -16.48
C ILE A 38 13.74 -3.43 -17.57
N VAL A 39 12.59 -2.89 -17.22
CA VAL A 39 11.50 -2.66 -18.18
C VAL A 39 11.96 -1.76 -19.32
N GLY A 40 12.65 -0.63 -19.00
CA GLY A 40 13.13 0.31 -20.02
C GLY A 40 14.20 -0.27 -20.96
N GLN A 41 15.08 -1.14 -20.45
CA GLN A 41 16.15 -1.73 -21.28
C GLN A 41 15.69 -2.94 -22.10
N PHE A 42 14.83 -3.79 -21.56
CA PHE A 42 14.48 -5.07 -22.18
C PHE A 42 13.15 -5.05 -22.94
N LEU A 43 12.18 -4.24 -22.51
CA LEU A 43 10.82 -4.21 -23.07
C LEU A 43 10.57 -3.00 -23.98
N GLY A 44 11.50 -2.04 -24.01
CA GLY A 44 11.43 -0.88 -24.91
C GLY A 44 10.62 0.29 -24.38
N LYS A 45 10.54 1.38 -25.20
CA LYS A 45 9.95 2.67 -24.80
C LYS A 45 8.44 2.58 -24.56
N ASP A 46 7.74 1.76 -25.32
CA ASP A 46 6.27 1.66 -25.25
C ASP A 46 5.84 0.96 -23.96
N ALA A 47 6.54 -0.11 -23.55
CA ALA A 47 6.34 -0.77 -22.28
C ALA A 47 6.68 0.15 -21.10
N LEU A 48 7.74 0.93 -21.20
CA LEU A 48 8.13 1.91 -20.18
C LEU A 48 7.05 2.99 -20.01
N ALA A 49 6.49 3.50 -21.11
CA ALA A 49 5.38 4.46 -21.07
C ALA A 49 4.13 3.87 -20.42
N ALA A 50 3.77 2.62 -20.75
CA ALA A 50 2.66 1.89 -20.16
C ALA A 50 2.85 1.71 -18.64
N VAL A 51 4.01 1.26 -18.21
CA VAL A 51 4.35 1.08 -16.78
C VAL A 51 4.31 2.42 -16.04
N GLY A 52 4.90 3.48 -16.59
CA GLY A 52 4.92 4.80 -15.97
C GLY A 52 3.52 5.39 -15.76
N SER A 53 2.65 5.29 -16.77
CA SER A 53 1.26 5.77 -16.68
C SER A 53 0.45 4.94 -15.68
N SER A 54 0.63 3.62 -15.70
CA SER A 54 -0.01 2.69 -14.75
C SER A 54 0.45 2.93 -13.32
N TYR A 55 1.72 3.23 -13.12
CA TYR A 55 2.30 3.54 -11.81
C TYR A 55 1.61 4.74 -11.15
N SER A 56 1.37 5.81 -11.90
CA SER A 56 0.69 7.00 -11.38
C SER A 56 -0.72 6.69 -10.91
N LEU A 57 -1.48 5.94 -11.70
CA LEU A 57 -2.84 5.51 -11.34
C LEU A 57 -2.82 4.59 -10.13
N MET A 58 -1.94 3.59 -10.13
CA MET A 58 -1.82 2.63 -9.04
C MET A 58 -1.41 3.31 -7.73
N THR A 59 -0.47 4.25 -7.79
CA THR A 59 -0.06 5.06 -6.63
C THR A 59 -1.21 5.87 -6.08
N PHE A 60 -2.03 6.47 -6.92
CA PHE A 60 -3.21 7.21 -6.50
C PHE A 60 -4.21 6.30 -5.76
N LEU A 61 -4.56 5.16 -6.33
CA LEU A 61 -5.51 4.21 -5.73
C LEU A 61 -4.99 3.62 -4.42
N THR A 62 -3.73 3.22 -4.39
CA THR A 62 -3.10 2.65 -3.18
C THR A 62 -2.91 3.67 -2.08
N SER A 63 -2.71 4.96 -2.42
CA SER A 63 -2.60 6.04 -1.42
C SER A 63 -3.89 6.23 -0.63
N ILE A 64 -5.06 6.05 -1.26
CA ILE A 64 -6.36 6.08 -0.57
C ILE A 64 -6.41 4.96 0.48
N LEU A 65 -6.08 3.74 0.09
CA LEU A 65 -6.08 2.58 0.99
C LEU A 65 -5.05 2.74 2.11
N LEU A 66 -3.85 3.21 1.77
CA LEU A 66 -2.78 3.46 2.74
C LEU A 66 -3.22 4.50 3.78
N GLY A 67 -3.83 5.60 3.35
CA GLY A 67 -4.34 6.63 4.25
C GLY A 67 -5.37 6.10 5.24
N LEU A 68 -6.30 5.27 4.77
CA LEU A 68 -7.31 4.62 5.63
C LEU A 68 -6.67 3.62 6.61
N CYS A 69 -5.71 2.81 6.13
CA CYS A 69 -4.97 1.87 6.99
C CYS A 69 -4.15 2.61 8.06
N MET A 70 -3.45 3.69 7.69
CA MET A 70 -2.69 4.49 8.65
C MET A 70 -3.58 5.17 9.68
N GLY A 71 -4.72 5.72 9.25
CA GLY A 71 -5.71 6.32 10.15
C GLY A 71 -6.27 5.31 11.17
N SER A 72 -6.59 4.09 10.71
CA SER A 72 -7.04 3.02 11.61
C SER A 72 -5.94 2.54 12.56
N GLY A 73 -4.67 2.53 12.10
CA GLY A 73 -3.51 2.18 12.91
C GLY A 73 -3.33 3.09 14.12
N VAL A 74 -3.67 4.39 14.01
CA VAL A 74 -3.66 5.32 15.15
C VAL A 74 -4.69 4.88 16.20
N ALA A 75 -5.90 4.52 15.80
CA ALA A 75 -6.92 4.02 16.73
C ALA A 75 -6.47 2.74 17.43
N PHE A 76 -5.85 1.80 16.68
CA PHE A 76 -5.31 0.56 17.24
C PHE A 76 -4.23 0.85 18.29
N SER A 77 -3.30 1.77 18.01
CA SER A 77 -2.25 2.15 18.95
C SER A 77 -2.80 2.73 20.26
N ILE A 78 -3.86 3.55 20.18
CA ILE A 78 -4.51 4.13 21.35
C ILE A 78 -5.16 3.05 22.22
N TYR A 79 -5.93 2.11 21.62
CA TYR A 79 -6.56 1.05 22.37
C TYR A 79 -5.55 0.03 22.92
N TYR A 80 -4.49 -0.24 22.16
CA TYR A 80 -3.39 -1.10 22.61
C TYR A 80 -2.68 -0.49 23.82
N GLY A 81 -2.33 0.80 23.77
CA GLY A 81 -1.71 1.52 24.88
C GLY A 81 -2.59 1.58 26.13
N LYS A 82 -3.92 1.65 25.97
CA LYS A 82 -4.89 1.59 27.08
C LYS A 82 -5.15 0.18 27.62
N LYS A 83 -4.56 -0.85 27.01
CA LYS A 83 -4.80 -2.27 27.31
C LYS A 83 -6.28 -2.69 27.23
N ASP A 84 -7.08 -1.97 26.43
CA ASP A 84 -8.50 -2.27 26.20
C ASP A 84 -8.65 -3.27 25.05
N SER A 85 -8.46 -4.54 25.34
CA SER A 85 -8.48 -5.62 24.36
C SER A 85 -9.83 -5.77 23.64
N VAL A 86 -10.93 -5.41 24.30
CA VAL A 86 -12.27 -5.55 23.71
C VAL A 86 -12.48 -4.51 22.63
N ARG A 87 -12.18 -3.25 22.92
CA ARG A 87 -12.29 -2.16 21.95
C ARG A 87 -11.28 -2.29 20.82
N LEU A 88 -10.07 -2.79 21.13
CA LEU A 88 -9.05 -3.07 20.11
C LEU A 88 -9.57 -4.08 19.08
N LYS A 89 -10.08 -5.25 19.51
CA LYS A 89 -10.62 -6.28 18.62
C LYS A 89 -11.77 -5.76 17.76
N ASN A 90 -12.70 -5.04 18.36
CA ASN A 90 -13.82 -4.45 17.64
C ASN A 90 -13.38 -3.42 16.61
N SER A 91 -12.39 -2.57 16.94
CA SER A 91 -11.83 -1.59 16.01
C SER A 91 -11.10 -2.26 14.86
N ILE A 92 -10.33 -3.31 15.10
CA ILE A 92 -9.65 -4.08 14.05
C ILE A 92 -10.68 -4.68 13.09
N PHE A 93 -11.70 -5.35 13.62
CA PHE A 93 -12.74 -5.98 12.80
C PHE A 93 -13.50 -4.94 11.96
N LEU A 94 -13.92 -3.83 12.58
CA LEU A 94 -14.66 -2.78 11.91
C LEU A 94 -13.81 -2.12 10.81
N ALA A 95 -12.55 -1.78 11.10
CA ALA A 95 -11.63 -1.20 10.13
C ALA A 95 -11.36 -2.18 8.97
N PHE A 96 -11.17 -3.47 9.25
CA PHE A 96 -10.98 -4.49 8.22
C PHE A 96 -12.18 -4.57 7.27
N CYS A 97 -13.39 -4.61 7.81
CA CYS A 97 -14.61 -4.65 7.00
C CYS A 97 -14.82 -3.37 6.19
N MET A 98 -14.59 -2.19 6.79
CA MET A 98 -14.74 -0.91 6.11
C MET A 98 -13.70 -0.74 4.99
N ILE A 99 -12.41 -0.91 5.30
CA ILE A 99 -11.34 -0.67 4.33
C ILE A 99 -11.36 -1.77 3.26
N GLY A 100 -11.63 -3.02 3.65
CA GLY A 100 -11.82 -4.13 2.71
C GLY A 100 -13.00 -3.92 1.78
N GLY A 101 -14.13 -3.40 2.28
CA GLY A 101 -15.27 -3.01 1.46
C GLY A 101 -14.92 -1.90 0.46
N ILE A 102 -14.16 -0.88 0.89
CA ILE A 102 -13.66 0.18 0.01
C ILE A 102 -12.68 -0.38 -1.03
N ALA A 103 -11.77 -1.27 -0.64
CA ALA A 103 -10.84 -1.91 -1.56
C ALA A 103 -11.56 -2.73 -2.63
N LEU A 104 -12.59 -3.49 -2.26
CA LEU A 104 -13.44 -4.22 -3.20
C LEU A 104 -14.19 -3.28 -4.14
N LEU A 105 -14.73 -2.19 -3.62
CA LEU A 105 -15.45 -1.18 -4.40
C LEU A 105 -14.51 -0.49 -5.39
N ILE A 106 -13.32 -0.08 -4.97
CA ILE A 106 -12.29 0.49 -5.86
C ILE A 106 -11.93 -0.52 -6.95
N THR A 107 -11.68 -1.77 -6.57
CA THR A 107 -11.35 -2.83 -7.53
C THR A 107 -12.47 -3.01 -8.55
N ALA A 108 -13.72 -3.08 -8.13
CA ALA A 108 -14.88 -3.21 -9.01
C ALA A 108 -15.03 -2.01 -9.98
N ILE A 109 -14.88 -0.77 -9.47
CA ILE A 109 -14.94 0.45 -10.30
C ILE A 109 -13.84 0.45 -11.36
N VAL A 110 -12.63 0.08 -10.97
CA VAL A 110 -11.48 0.10 -11.88
C VAL A 110 -11.62 -0.99 -12.94
N PHE A 111 -12.08 -2.20 -12.60
CA PHE A 111 -12.35 -3.24 -13.59
C PHE A 111 -13.48 -2.85 -14.56
N ALA A 112 -14.55 -2.23 -14.06
CA ALA A 112 -15.64 -1.76 -14.91
C ALA A 112 -15.24 -0.55 -15.78
N GLY A 113 -14.28 0.25 -15.31
CA GLY A 113 -13.84 1.50 -15.93
C GLY A 113 -12.48 1.43 -16.63
N ILE A 114 -11.96 0.25 -16.96
CA ILE A 114 -10.60 0.12 -17.54
C ILE A 114 -10.46 0.89 -18.86
N ASP A 115 -11.43 0.78 -19.75
CA ASP A 115 -11.40 1.44 -21.06
C ASP A 115 -11.58 2.98 -20.94
N PRO A 116 -12.53 3.52 -20.14
CA PRO A 116 -12.59 4.94 -19.83
C PRO A 116 -11.31 5.49 -19.18
N ILE A 117 -10.68 4.72 -18.30
CA ILE A 117 -9.43 5.11 -17.64
C ILE A 117 -8.29 5.23 -18.67
N LEU A 118 -8.15 4.26 -19.56
CA LEU A 118 -7.16 4.28 -20.63
C LEU A 118 -7.38 5.48 -21.58
N CYS A 119 -8.62 5.81 -21.88
CA CYS A 119 -8.97 6.98 -22.66
C CYS A 119 -8.62 8.29 -21.94
N LEU A 120 -8.90 8.37 -20.62
CA LEU A 120 -8.58 9.53 -19.80
C LEU A 120 -7.05 9.75 -19.68
N LEU A 121 -6.28 8.66 -19.62
CA LEU A 121 -4.82 8.69 -19.60
C LEU A 121 -4.21 9.01 -20.98
N GLN A 122 -5.04 9.18 -22.01
CA GLN A 122 -4.62 9.48 -23.40
C GLN A 122 -3.57 8.49 -23.92
N VAL A 123 -3.79 7.20 -23.66
CA VAL A 123 -2.86 6.14 -24.05
C VAL A 123 -2.83 6.01 -25.56
N PRO A 124 -1.64 6.04 -26.19
CA PRO A 124 -1.50 5.83 -27.63
C PRO A 124 -2.07 4.48 -28.07
N THR A 125 -2.68 4.46 -29.27
CA THR A 125 -3.32 3.24 -29.82
C THR A 125 -2.36 2.05 -29.94
N ASP A 126 -1.08 2.34 -30.19
CA ASP A 126 -0.04 1.33 -30.42
C ASP A 126 0.27 0.51 -29.15
N ILE A 127 0.10 1.10 -27.97
CA ILE A 127 0.37 0.44 -26.68
C ILE A 127 -0.91 0.11 -25.91
N TYR A 128 -2.08 0.44 -26.45
CA TYR A 128 -3.37 0.28 -25.75
C TYR A 128 -3.63 -1.15 -25.29
N GLY A 129 -3.39 -2.13 -26.15
CA GLY A 129 -3.58 -3.56 -25.84
C GLY A 129 -2.68 -4.03 -24.70
N VAL A 130 -1.39 -3.72 -24.79
CA VAL A 130 -0.38 -4.08 -23.79
C VAL A 130 -0.72 -3.44 -22.43
N MET A 131 -1.09 -2.16 -22.45
CA MET A 131 -1.44 -1.43 -21.23
C MET A 131 -2.72 -1.96 -20.59
N ARG A 132 -3.72 -2.35 -21.39
CA ARG A 132 -4.97 -2.93 -20.89
C ARG A 132 -4.72 -4.24 -20.15
N GLU A 133 -3.92 -5.15 -20.72
CA GLU A 133 -3.54 -6.41 -20.08
C GLU A 133 -2.73 -6.19 -18.82
N TYR A 134 -1.77 -5.26 -18.86
CA TYR A 134 -0.94 -4.90 -17.73
C TYR A 134 -1.77 -4.34 -16.57
N LEU A 135 -2.69 -3.41 -16.83
CA LEU A 135 -3.59 -2.87 -15.83
C LEU A 135 -4.51 -3.94 -15.25
N TRP A 136 -5.01 -4.84 -16.10
CA TRP A 136 -5.86 -5.93 -15.65
C TRP A 136 -5.14 -6.83 -14.62
N MET A 137 -3.88 -7.18 -14.88
CA MET A 137 -3.06 -7.93 -13.93
C MET A 137 -2.80 -7.16 -12.64
N ILE A 138 -2.40 -5.89 -12.74
CA ILE A 138 -2.02 -5.08 -11.58
C ILE A 138 -3.22 -4.81 -10.66
N PHE A 139 -4.40 -4.63 -11.20
CA PHE A 139 -5.60 -4.33 -10.38
C PHE A 139 -6.01 -5.49 -9.46
N TRP A 140 -5.67 -6.72 -9.80
CA TRP A 140 -5.78 -7.84 -8.85
C TRP A 140 -4.85 -7.65 -7.64
N GLY A 141 -3.74 -6.96 -7.83
CA GLY A 141 -2.81 -6.61 -6.75
C GLY A 141 -3.38 -5.63 -5.72
N ILE A 142 -4.46 -4.88 -6.01
CA ILE A 142 -5.06 -3.92 -5.07
C ILE A 142 -5.51 -4.61 -3.78
N LEU A 143 -6.15 -5.77 -3.88
CA LEU A 143 -6.60 -6.55 -2.72
C LEU A 143 -5.43 -7.08 -1.89
N ALA A 144 -4.39 -7.57 -2.56
CA ALA A 144 -3.17 -8.02 -1.89
C ALA A 144 -2.46 -6.84 -1.19
N THR A 145 -2.39 -5.68 -1.85
CA THR A 145 -1.84 -4.44 -1.30
C THR A 145 -2.63 -3.94 -0.10
N PHE A 146 -3.97 -4.02 -0.13
CA PHE A 146 -4.82 -3.73 1.02
C PHE A 146 -4.46 -4.62 2.21
N LEU A 147 -4.43 -5.94 2.03
CA LEU A 147 -4.11 -6.89 3.09
C LEU A 147 -2.72 -6.61 3.67
N TYR A 148 -1.71 -6.44 2.82
CA TYR A 148 -0.36 -6.11 3.24
C TYR A 148 -0.32 -4.83 4.09
N ASN A 149 -0.90 -3.73 3.60
CA ASN A 149 -0.88 -2.46 4.32
C ASN A 149 -1.68 -2.51 5.62
N PHE A 150 -2.83 -3.22 5.63
CA PHE A 150 -3.65 -3.36 6.83
C PHE A 150 -2.90 -4.10 7.93
N PHE A 151 -2.32 -5.26 7.62
CA PHE A 151 -1.56 -6.04 8.60
C PHE A 151 -0.26 -5.34 9.01
N SER A 152 0.42 -4.66 8.09
CA SER A 152 1.59 -3.84 8.42
C SER A 152 1.25 -2.73 9.42
N CYS A 153 0.14 -2.01 9.21
CA CYS A 153 -0.31 -0.96 10.13
C CYS A 153 -0.71 -1.54 11.50
N LEU A 154 -1.35 -2.72 11.52
CA LEU A 154 -1.72 -3.41 12.74
C LEU A 154 -0.47 -3.80 13.56
N LEU A 155 0.51 -4.45 12.92
CA LEU A 155 1.76 -4.86 13.59
C LEU A 155 2.56 -3.66 14.12
N ARG A 156 2.59 -2.57 13.34
CA ARG A 156 3.21 -1.30 13.80
C ARG A 156 2.48 -0.72 15.00
N ALA A 157 1.16 -0.79 15.05
CA ALA A 157 0.35 -0.33 16.18
C ALA A 157 0.61 -1.13 17.46
N GLU A 158 0.99 -2.41 17.34
CA GLU A 158 1.41 -3.29 18.45
C GLU A 158 2.89 -3.10 18.84
N GLY A 159 3.63 -2.18 18.20
CA GLY A 159 5.04 -1.91 18.48
C GLY A 159 6.05 -2.81 17.76
N ASN A 160 5.59 -3.59 16.76
CA ASN A 160 6.48 -4.40 15.94
C ASN A 160 6.79 -3.68 14.62
N SER A 161 8.03 -3.20 14.46
CA SER A 161 8.48 -2.50 13.26
C SER A 161 9.42 -3.33 12.36
N VAL A 162 9.73 -4.57 12.75
CA VAL A 162 10.72 -5.41 12.05
C VAL A 162 10.06 -6.38 11.06
N VAL A 163 8.85 -6.81 11.36
CA VAL A 163 8.14 -7.83 10.57
C VAL A 163 7.39 -7.25 9.35
N PRO A 164 6.81 -6.04 9.41
CA PRO A 164 6.11 -5.48 8.24
C PRO A 164 7.00 -5.08 7.11
#